data_5d148a7f6aafaa352d0d6f004336c720
#
_entry.id   5d148a7f6aafaa352d0d6f004336c720
#
_cell.length_a   1.000
_cell.length_b   1.000
_cell.length_c   1.000
_cell.angle_alpha   90.00
_cell.angle_beta   90.00
_cell.angle_gamma   90.00
#
_symmetry.space_group_name_H-M   'P 1'
#
loop_
_entity.id
_entity.type
_entity.pdbx_description
1 polymer ?
#
loop_
_entity_poly.entity_id
_entity_poly.type
_entity_poly.pdbx_seq_one_letter_code
_entity_poly.pdbx_strand_id
1 'polypeptide(L)'
;MKFFDHVRSRLRRPRVLAEYRGIESDSDKLCFFANYHPCGEATAHTENYLRALRRGGFDIVLCSTSPELTAQALRIFLKLCCVVIHRENAGYDFYSWKTCFERVAGWQTRKALLLTNDSILGPIKPLGPLWAKIDACEAGLVGLNDSHERGYHLQSFFLYVKAELLSSNAFERFWRKVRVLNKKSDIIKNYEVGFTQQMQSAGCSVEALFPQRVLQQFCLSLGNDFQYPDILLNLKFNATLYCWYELVHFFDYPFVKAAVLRHDCYRSQHYAKLDAMLASVEQKG
;
A
#
# COMPACT_ATOMS: atom_id res chain seq x y z
N MET A 1 7.01 -38.41 -2.08
CA MET A 1 6.92 -37.62 -0.84
C MET A 1 7.02 -36.12 -1.06
N LYS A 2 8.04 -35.57 -1.73
CA LYS A 2 8.19 -34.11 -1.97
C LYS A 2 7.06 -33.42 -2.75
N PHE A 3 6.36 -34.10 -3.66
CA PHE A 3 5.27 -33.52 -4.45
C PHE A 3 3.99 -33.29 -3.63
N PHE A 4 3.66 -34.22 -2.73
CA PHE A 4 2.51 -34.07 -1.83
C PHE A 4 2.71 -33.02 -0.74
N ASP A 5 3.93 -32.80 -0.28
CA ASP A 5 4.28 -31.73 0.65
C ASP A 5 4.16 -30.34 0.01
N HIS A 6 4.51 -30.25 -1.28
CA HIS A 6 4.37 -28.99 -2.05
C HIS A 6 2.90 -28.64 -2.32
N VAL A 7 2.04 -29.61 -2.52
CA VAL A 7 0.59 -29.42 -2.71
C VAL A 7 -0.08 -29.08 -1.38
N ARG A 8 0.31 -29.73 -0.28
CA ARG A 8 -0.21 -29.44 1.07
C ARG A 8 0.18 -28.03 1.55
N SER A 9 1.38 -27.53 1.24
CA SER A 9 1.81 -26.18 1.59
C SER A 9 0.99 -25.09 0.87
N ARG A 10 0.53 -25.37 -0.37
CA ARG A 10 -0.33 -24.44 -1.15
C ARG A 10 -1.78 -24.36 -0.62
N LEU A 11 -2.22 -25.30 0.18
CA LEU A 11 -3.59 -25.39 0.73
C LEU A 11 -3.68 -24.90 2.18
N ARG A 12 -2.55 -24.69 2.86
CA ARG A 12 -2.57 -24.26 4.26
C ARG A 12 -2.94 -22.78 4.32
N ARG A 13 -4.08 -22.47 4.93
CA ARG A 13 -4.44 -21.10 5.30
C ARG A 13 -3.59 -20.66 6.49
N PRO A 14 -2.92 -19.50 6.41
CA PRO A 14 -2.23 -18.91 7.56
C PRO A 14 -3.22 -18.71 8.71
N ARG A 15 -2.80 -19.08 9.91
CA ARG A 15 -3.66 -18.95 11.08
C ARG A 15 -3.71 -17.49 11.53
N VAL A 16 -4.89 -17.04 11.92
CA VAL A 16 -5.04 -15.85 12.75
C VAL A 16 -4.63 -16.26 14.17
N LEU A 17 -3.63 -15.60 14.71
CA LEU A 17 -3.07 -15.87 16.03
C LEU A 17 -3.84 -15.13 17.12
N ALA A 18 -4.26 -13.89 16.81
CA ALA A 18 -5.08 -13.08 17.70
C ALA A 18 -5.88 -12.04 16.90
N GLU A 19 -6.99 -11.60 17.46
CA GLU A 19 -7.81 -10.49 16.97
C GLU A 19 -8.21 -9.64 18.17
N TYR A 20 -7.99 -8.34 18.04
CA TYR A 20 -8.26 -7.38 19.11
C TYR A 20 -9.21 -6.29 18.58
N ARG A 21 -10.16 -5.88 19.43
CA ARG A 21 -11.03 -4.73 19.18
C ARG A 21 -10.43 -3.49 19.79
N GLY A 22 -10.33 -2.43 19.01
CA GLY A 22 -9.84 -1.14 19.41
C GLY A 22 -10.96 -0.11 19.54
N ILE A 23 -10.79 1.04 18.85
CA ILE A 23 -11.81 2.09 18.84
C ILE A 23 -13.06 1.67 18.08
N GLU A 24 -14.19 2.30 18.40
CA GLU A 24 -15.43 2.09 17.66
C GLU A 24 -15.33 2.54 16.21
N SER A 25 -16.10 1.89 15.35
CA SER A 25 -16.16 2.11 13.91
C SER A 25 -17.51 2.71 13.54
N ASP A 26 -17.49 3.93 13.00
CA ASP A 26 -18.69 4.65 12.56
C ASP A 26 -18.52 5.35 11.19
N SER A 27 -17.34 5.26 10.59
CA SER A 27 -17.03 5.87 9.31
C SER A 27 -17.56 5.05 8.14
N ASP A 28 -17.97 5.72 7.08
CA ASP A 28 -18.29 5.10 5.79
C ASP A 28 -17.05 4.84 4.90
N LYS A 29 -15.85 5.24 5.35
CA LYS A 29 -14.56 4.96 4.72
C LYS A 29 -13.78 3.93 5.52
N LEU A 30 -13.32 2.87 4.86
CA LEU A 30 -12.60 1.77 5.49
C LEU A 30 -11.15 1.72 4.96
N CYS A 31 -10.21 1.35 5.81
CA CYS A 31 -8.83 1.10 5.44
C CYS A 31 -8.39 -0.29 5.91
N PHE A 32 -7.86 -1.11 5.02
CA PHE A 32 -7.14 -2.33 5.36
C PHE A 32 -5.64 -2.05 5.26
N PHE A 33 -4.99 -2.06 6.40
CA PHE A 33 -3.58 -1.73 6.55
C PHE A 33 -2.76 -3.01 6.80
N ALA A 34 -1.93 -3.42 5.83
CA ALA A 34 -1.01 -4.53 6.01
C ALA A 34 0.27 -4.04 6.69
N ASN A 35 0.69 -4.72 7.76
CA ASN A 35 1.84 -4.34 8.58
C ASN A 35 2.79 -5.51 8.81
N TYR A 36 4.08 -5.20 8.83
CA TYR A 36 5.13 -6.11 9.27
C TYR A 36 6.29 -5.35 9.90
N HIS A 37 6.68 -5.75 11.12
CA HIS A 37 7.93 -5.31 11.75
C HIS A 37 8.66 -6.52 12.34
N PRO A 38 9.98 -6.69 12.11
CA PRO A 38 10.70 -7.89 12.55
C PRO A 38 10.71 -8.08 14.08
N CYS A 39 10.64 -6.99 14.84
CA CYS A 39 10.56 -7.00 16.31
C CYS A 39 9.14 -6.73 16.83
N GLY A 40 8.11 -6.69 15.98
CA GLY A 40 6.72 -6.45 16.38
C GLY A 40 6.42 -5.07 16.96
N GLU A 41 7.20 -4.08 16.61
CA GLU A 41 7.06 -2.71 17.09
C GLU A 41 6.14 -1.87 16.19
N ALA A 42 5.53 -0.83 16.76
CA ALA A 42 4.90 0.24 16.01
C ALA A 42 5.95 1.34 15.79
N THR A 43 6.44 1.48 14.56
CA THR A 43 7.39 2.56 14.23
C THR A 43 6.67 3.91 14.24
N ALA A 44 7.41 5.01 14.49
CA ALA A 44 6.88 6.37 14.41
C ALA A 44 6.21 6.65 13.05
N HIS A 45 6.79 6.14 11.95
CA HIS A 45 6.21 6.28 10.62
C HIS A 45 4.87 5.55 10.48
N THR A 46 4.77 4.31 10.98
CA THR A 46 3.50 3.56 10.97
C THR A 46 2.45 4.28 11.81
N GLU A 47 2.79 4.72 13.03
CA GLU A 47 1.88 5.46 13.89
C GLU A 47 1.40 6.76 13.22
N ASN A 48 2.32 7.56 12.66
CA ASN A 48 1.98 8.80 11.96
C ASN A 48 1.04 8.55 10.77
N TYR A 49 1.30 7.49 10.00
CA TYR A 49 0.43 7.16 8.86
C TYR A 49 -0.97 6.74 9.32
N LEU A 50 -1.10 5.90 10.35
CA LEU A 50 -2.38 5.53 10.93
C LEU A 50 -3.14 6.76 11.48
N ARG A 51 -2.45 7.67 12.16
CA ARG A 51 -3.04 8.95 12.62
C ARG A 51 -3.55 9.80 11.47
N ALA A 52 -2.78 9.89 10.39
CA ALA A 52 -3.17 10.64 9.19
C ALA A 52 -4.39 10.03 8.49
N LEU A 53 -4.49 8.71 8.43
CA LEU A 53 -5.65 7.99 7.92
C LEU A 53 -6.89 8.21 8.79
N ARG A 54 -6.74 8.17 10.12
CA ARG A 54 -7.84 8.52 11.05
C ARG A 54 -8.34 9.94 10.85
N ARG A 55 -7.43 10.92 10.72
CA ARG A 55 -7.78 12.30 10.39
C ARG A 55 -8.46 12.44 9.03
N GLY A 56 -8.14 11.55 8.10
CA GLY A 56 -8.83 11.43 6.79
C GLY A 56 -10.19 10.77 6.85
N GLY A 57 -10.67 10.40 8.03
CA GLY A 57 -12.00 9.82 8.25
C GLY A 57 -12.07 8.31 7.96
N PHE A 58 -10.96 7.57 8.06
CA PHE A 58 -10.98 6.13 7.84
C PHE A 58 -11.14 5.34 9.15
N ASP A 59 -12.02 4.35 9.14
CA ASP A 59 -11.96 3.23 10.06
C ASP A 59 -10.83 2.29 9.62
N ILE A 60 -9.91 1.96 10.51
CA ILE A 60 -8.72 1.19 10.16
C ILE A 60 -8.80 -0.22 10.72
N VAL A 61 -8.60 -1.20 9.86
CA VAL A 61 -8.35 -2.60 10.22
C VAL A 61 -6.89 -2.90 9.89
N LEU A 62 -6.07 -3.08 10.92
CA LEU A 62 -4.66 -3.39 10.77
C LEU A 62 -4.47 -4.91 10.82
N CYS A 63 -3.80 -5.47 9.81
CA CYS A 63 -3.40 -6.86 9.77
C CYS A 63 -1.88 -6.98 9.84
N SER A 64 -1.36 -7.38 11.00
CA SER A 64 0.08 -7.58 11.21
C SER A 64 0.49 -9.02 10.99
N THR A 65 1.63 -9.18 10.32
CA THR A 65 2.32 -10.45 10.13
C THR A 65 3.67 -10.49 10.84
N SER A 66 3.91 -9.57 11.77
CA SER A 66 5.10 -9.56 12.65
C SER A 66 5.20 -10.88 13.42
N PRO A 67 6.41 -11.35 13.78
CA PRO A 67 6.55 -12.58 14.56
C PRO A 67 5.75 -12.54 15.86
N GLU A 68 5.74 -11.39 16.51
CA GLU A 68 4.93 -11.04 17.69
C GLU A 68 4.49 -9.58 17.61
N LEU A 69 3.61 -9.15 18.47
CA LEU A 69 3.28 -7.74 18.69
C LEU A 69 3.68 -7.36 20.10
N THR A 70 4.56 -6.35 20.24
CA THR A 70 4.90 -5.84 21.56
C THR A 70 3.65 -5.23 22.23
N ALA A 71 3.60 -5.27 23.56
CA ALA A 71 2.50 -4.66 24.31
C ALA A 71 2.36 -3.16 24.03
N GLN A 72 3.47 -2.47 23.72
CA GLN A 72 3.47 -1.06 23.33
C GLN A 72 2.85 -0.89 21.96
N ALA A 73 3.28 -1.67 20.95
CA ALA A 73 2.71 -1.62 19.60
C ALA A 73 1.20 -1.88 19.62
N LEU A 74 0.77 -2.91 20.34
CA LEU A 74 -0.64 -3.24 20.47
C LEU A 74 -1.45 -2.09 21.09
N ARG A 75 -0.93 -1.44 22.14
CA ARG A 75 -1.58 -0.26 22.74
C ARG A 75 -1.72 0.90 21.75
N ILE A 76 -0.69 1.15 20.92
CA ILE A 76 -0.72 2.20 19.89
C ILE A 76 -1.77 1.85 18.84
N PHE A 77 -1.73 0.63 18.31
CA PHE A 77 -2.65 0.19 17.27
C PHE A 77 -4.11 0.22 17.73
N LEU A 78 -4.41 -0.21 18.97
CA LEU A 78 -5.76 -0.21 19.51
C LEU A 78 -6.34 1.20 19.73
N LYS A 79 -5.49 2.22 19.89
CA LYS A 79 -5.92 3.63 19.94
C LYS A 79 -6.25 4.23 18.57
N LEU A 80 -5.81 3.59 17.49
CA LEU A 80 -5.91 4.15 16.13
C LEU A 80 -6.74 3.27 15.19
N CYS A 81 -6.86 1.98 15.47
CA CYS A 81 -7.54 1.01 14.62
C CYS A 81 -8.80 0.47 15.31
N CYS A 82 -9.82 0.15 14.51
CA CYS A 82 -11.04 -0.49 15.00
C CYS A 82 -10.80 -1.97 15.29
N VAL A 83 -9.95 -2.59 14.47
CA VAL A 83 -9.57 -4.01 14.61
C VAL A 83 -8.07 -4.15 14.36
N VAL A 84 -7.41 -4.96 15.18
CA VAL A 84 -6.03 -5.41 14.97
C VAL A 84 -6.03 -6.92 14.83
N ILE A 85 -5.63 -7.41 13.67
CA ILE A 85 -5.51 -8.83 13.36
C ILE A 85 -4.03 -9.20 13.37
N HIS A 86 -3.63 -10.17 14.19
CA HIS A 86 -2.30 -10.75 14.18
C HIS A 86 -2.36 -12.16 13.58
N ARG A 87 -1.58 -12.43 12.55
CA ARG A 87 -1.57 -13.70 11.84
C ARG A 87 -0.18 -14.21 11.49
N GLU A 88 -0.08 -15.50 11.16
CA GLU A 88 1.15 -16.09 10.61
C GLU A 88 1.62 -15.33 9.35
N ASN A 89 2.94 -15.16 9.24
CA ASN A 89 3.56 -14.47 8.11
C ASN A 89 3.61 -15.38 6.87
N ALA A 90 2.62 -15.27 6.00
CA ALA A 90 2.58 -15.95 4.71
C ALA A 90 1.67 -15.21 3.73
N GLY A 91 2.02 -15.18 2.43
CA GLY A 91 1.19 -14.63 1.36
C GLY A 91 1.21 -13.12 1.22
N TYR A 92 2.13 -12.42 1.94
CA TYR A 92 2.37 -10.98 1.84
C TYR A 92 1.10 -10.11 2.07
N ASP A 93 1.11 -8.88 1.58
CA ASP A 93 0.06 -7.88 1.82
C ASP A 93 -1.30 -8.29 1.26
N PHE A 94 -1.33 -8.88 0.05
CA PHE A 94 -2.59 -9.36 -0.54
C PHE A 94 -3.31 -10.39 0.31
N TYR A 95 -2.56 -11.26 0.99
CA TYR A 95 -3.20 -12.21 1.90
C TYR A 95 -3.56 -11.58 3.25
N SER A 96 -2.88 -10.50 3.66
CA SER A 96 -3.30 -9.70 4.82
C SER A 96 -4.64 -9.02 4.55
N TRP A 97 -4.79 -8.37 3.40
CA TRP A 97 -6.08 -7.78 2.99
C TRP A 97 -7.16 -8.84 2.80
N LYS A 98 -6.82 -9.99 2.21
CA LYS A 98 -7.73 -11.14 2.13
C LYS A 98 -8.26 -11.54 3.52
N THR A 99 -7.38 -11.58 4.52
CA THR A 99 -7.77 -11.87 5.90
C THR A 99 -8.72 -10.81 6.45
N CYS A 100 -8.47 -9.52 6.18
CA CYS A 100 -9.39 -8.45 6.57
C CYS A 100 -10.76 -8.62 5.91
N PHE A 101 -10.84 -8.93 4.61
CA PHE A 101 -12.11 -9.20 3.92
C PHE A 101 -12.90 -10.38 4.52
N GLU A 102 -12.21 -11.38 5.03
CA GLU A 102 -12.84 -12.55 5.66
C GLU A 102 -13.32 -12.30 7.09
N ARG A 103 -12.76 -11.28 7.79
CA ARG A 103 -13.01 -11.00 9.20
C ARG A 103 -13.89 -9.79 9.47
N VAL A 104 -13.96 -8.86 8.53
CA VAL A 104 -14.72 -7.62 8.67
C VAL A 104 -15.99 -7.71 7.87
N ALA A 105 -17.13 -7.68 8.54
CA ALA A 105 -18.43 -7.64 7.89
C ALA A 105 -18.76 -6.24 7.38
N GLY A 106 -19.63 -6.15 6.35
CA GLY A 106 -20.18 -4.89 5.88
C GLY A 106 -19.20 -4.00 5.11
N TRP A 107 -18.03 -4.51 4.71
CA TRP A 107 -17.10 -3.73 3.90
C TRP A 107 -17.67 -3.36 2.52
N GLN A 108 -18.58 -4.16 1.98
CA GLN A 108 -19.21 -3.94 0.67
C GLN A 108 -20.11 -2.71 0.62
N THR A 109 -20.61 -2.27 1.78
CA THR A 109 -21.54 -1.13 1.90
C THR A 109 -20.85 0.19 2.22
N ARG A 110 -19.52 0.19 2.38
CA ARG A 110 -18.75 1.40 2.64
C ARG A 110 -18.65 2.25 1.39
N LYS A 111 -18.54 3.57 1.54
CA LYS A 111 -18.34 4.50 0.41
C LYS A 111 -16.98 4.37 -0.23
N ALA A 112 -15.98 3.95 0.54
CA ALA A 112 -14.64 3.74 0.04
C ALA A 112 -13.87 2.71 0.86
N LEU A 113 -12.91 2.04 0.20
CA LEU A 113 -11.92 1.19 0.83
C LEU A 113 -10.52 1.60 0.36
N LEU A 114 -9.63 1.85 1.30
CA LEU A 114 -8.20 1.98 1.05
C LEU A 114 -7.48 0.69 1.41
N LEU A 115 -6.73 0.12 0.46
CA LEU A 115 -5.78 -0.95 0.68
C LEU A 115 -4.39 -0.34 0.71
N THR A 116 -3.68 -0.45 1.82
CA THR A 116 -2.34 0.14 1.98
C THR A 116 -1.47 -0.67 2.92
N ASN A 117 -0.19 -0.30 3.01
CA ASN A 117 0.78 -1.02 3.83
C ASN A 117 1.90 -0.09 4.34
N ASP A 118 2.81 -0.64 5.13
CA ASP A 118 3.98 0.04 5.71
C ASP A 118 5.23 0.05 4.82
N SER A 119 5.11 -0.28 3.53
CA SER A 119 6.23 -0.17 2.58
C SER A 119 6.53 1.26 2.13
N ILE A 120 5.69 2.22 2.53
CA ILE A 120 5.85 3.66 2.31
C ILE A 120 6.01 4.37 3.65
N LEU A 121 6.86 5.39 3.67
CA LEU A 121 7.16 6.24 4.82
C LEU A 121 6.44 7.58 4.67
N GLY A 122 5.90 8.09 5.75
CA GLY A 122 5.15 9.34 5.75
C GLY A 122 3.79 9.19 6.45
N PRO A 123 2.82 10.08 6.15
CA PRO A 123 2.94 11.18 5.19
C PRO A 123 3.92 12.26 5.65
N ILE A 124 4.78 12.72 4.74
CA ILE A 124 5.72 13.83 4.95
C ILE A 124 5.11 15.19 4.59
N LYS A 125 3.93 15.16 3.98
CA LYS A 125 3.10 16.33 3.67
C LYS A 125 1.66 16.05 4.09
N PRO A 126 0.82 17.09 4.32
CA PRO A 126 -0.60 16.91 4.61
C PRO A 126 -1.33 16.11 3.52
N LEU A 127 -2.22 15.19 3.90
CA LEU A 127 -2.97 14.38 2.95
C LEU A 127 -4.23 15.07 2.38
N GLY A 128 -4.61 16.26 2.86
CA GLY A 128 -5.77 16.99 2.34
C GLY A 128 -5.77 17.16 0.83
N PRO A 129 -4.67 17.67 0.21
CA PRO A 129 -4.58 17.78 -1.24
C PRO A 129 -4.69 16.44 -1.98
N LEU A 130 -4.19 15.36 -1.39
CA LEU A 130 -4.32 14.01 -1.95
C LEU A 130 -5.77 13.55 -1.95
N TRP A 131 -6.49 13.74 -0.84
CA TRP A 131 -7.91 13.40 -0.77
C TRP A 131 -8.74 14.19 -1.79
N ALA A 132 -8.47 15.49 -1.94
CA ALA A 132 -9.13 16.31 -2.96
C ALA A 132 -8.90 15.80 -4.39
N LYS A 133 -7.69 15.34 -4.73
CA LYS A 133 -7.41 14.71 -6.03
C LYS A 133 -8.17 13.39 -6.20
N ILE A 134 -8.26 12.56 -5.17
CA ILE A 134 -9.02 11.30 -5.20
C ILE A 134 -10.51 11.55 -5.37
N ASP A 135 -11.04 12.55 -4.67
CA ASP A 135 -12.46 12.91 -4.74
C ASP A 135 -12.83 13.46 -6.13
N ALA A 136 -11.93 14.24 -6.76
CA ALA A 136 -12.11 14.76 -8.13
C ALA A 136 -11.89 13.70 -9.23
N CYS A 137 -11.21 12.60 -8.94
CA CYS A 137 -10.98 11.52 -9.90
C CYS A 137 -12.27 10.72 -10.10
N GLU A 138 -12.65 10.42 -11.35
CA GLU A 138 -13.86 9.63 -11.65
C GLU A 138 -13.62 8.12 -11.64
N ALA A 139 -12.35 7.68 -11.63
CA ALA A 139 -12.02 6.26 -11.65
C ALA A 139 -12.51 5.52 -10.40
N GLY A 140 -13.01 4.30 -10.61
CA GLY A 140 -13.45 3.42 -9.52
C GLY A 140 -12.30 2.82 -8.72
N LEU A 141 -11.11 2.66 -9.34
CA LEU A 141 -9.87 2.24 -8.72
C LEU A 141 -8.80 3.30 -8.92
N VAL A 142 -8.33 3.90 -7.83
CA VAL A 142 -7.32 4.97 -7.86
C VAL A 142 -6.07 4.52 -7.11
N GLY A 143 -4.90 4.58 -7.77
CA GLY A 143 -3.60 4.38 -7.15
C GLY A 143 -2.82 5.69 -7.06
N LEU A 144 -1.77 5.72 -6.22
CA LEU A 144 -0.85 6.85 -6.28
C LEU A 144 -0.03 6.81 -7.56
N ASN A 145 0.58 5.68 -7.85
CA ASN A 145 1.43 5.48 -9.01
C ASN A 145 1.04 4.23 -9.78
N ASP A 146 1.21 4.29 -11.06
CA ASP A 146 1.25 3.11 -11.94
C ASP A 146 2.68 2.60 -12.16
N SER A 147 2.77 1.45 -12.80
CA SER A 147 4.02 0.88 -13.28
C SER A 147 3.77 0.10 -14.57
N HIS A 148 4.77 0.10 -15.44
CA HIS A 148 4.79 -0.71 -16.67
C HIS A 148 5.73 -1.92 -16.57
N GLU A 149 6.35 -2.14 -15.40
CA GLU A 149 7.11 -3.34 -15.15
C GLU A 149 6.17 -4.55 -15.17
N ARG A 150 6.48 -5.56 -15.99
CA ARG A 150 5.67 -6.80 -16.12
C ARG A 150 4.23 -6.60 -16.60
N GLY A 151 3.92 -5.47 -17.21
CA GLY A 151 2.58 -5.03 -17.64
C GLY A 151 2.04 -3.88 -16.82
N TYR A 152 1.11 -3.12 -17.42
CA TYR A 152 0.49 -1.99 -16.73
C TYR A 152 -0.25 -2.43 -15.48
N HIS A 153 0.01 -1.74 -14.37
CA HIS A 153 -0.70 -1.91 -13.11
C HIS A 153 -0.53 -0.70 -12.19
N LEU A 154 -1.45 -0.54 -11.24
CA LEU A 154 -1.26 0.35 -10.09
C LEU A 154 -0.35 -0.33 -9.07
N GLN A 155 0.58 0.43 -8.50
CA GLN A 155 1.43 -0.08 -7.42
C GLN A 155 0.60 -0.30 -6.15
N SER A 156 0.70 -1.49 -5.56
CA SER A 156 -0.23 -1.98 -4.54
C SER A 156 -0.08 -1.35 -3.15
N PHE A 157 0.92 -0.53 -2.91
CA PHE A 157 1.10 0.10 -1.59
C PHE A 157 0.03 1.13 -1.24
N PHE A 158 -0.77 1.59 -2.22
CA PHE A 158 -1.90 2.48 -2.01
C PHE A 158 -2.93 2.30 -3.13
N LEU A 159 -4.05 1.66 -2.81
CA LEU A 159 -5.15 1.41 -3.74
C LEU A 159 -6.46 1.87 -3.11
N TYR A 160 -7.03 2.95 -3.64
CA TYR A 160 -8.30 3.48 -3.21
C TYR A 160 -9.42 2.97 -4.11
N VAL A 161 -10.39 2.30 -3.50
CA VAL A 161 -11.52 1.64 -4.17
C VAL A 161 -12.80 2.41 -3.84
N LYS A 162 -13.49 2.94 -4.83
CA LYS A 162 -14.76 3.63 -4.66
C LYS A 162 -15.93 2.64 -4.53
N ALA A 163 -17.07 3.10 -4.02
CA ALA A 163 -18.24 2.29 -3.68
C ALA A 163 -18.71 1.37 -4.81
N GLU A 164 -18.78 1.90 -6.04
CA GLU A 164 -19.26 1.13 -7.20
C GLU A 164 -18.39 -0.09 -7.49
N LEU A 165 -17.07 0.10 -7.48
CA LEU A 165 -16.15 -1.02 -7.65
C LEU A 165 -16.17 -1.95 -6.44
N LEU A 166 -16.21 -1.39 -5.21
CA LEU A 166 -16.22 -2.14 -3.96
C LEU A 166 -17.40 -3.12 -3.89
N SER A 167 -18.57 -2.72 -4.35
CA SER A 167 -19.79 -3.55 -4.41
C SER A 167 -19.86 -4.47 -5.64
N SER A 168 -18.87 -4.42 -6.55
CA SER A 168 -18.92 -5.17 -7.80
C SER A 168 -18.57 -6.66 -7.62
N ASN A 169 -19.24 -7.50 -8.41
CA ASN A 169 -18.91 -8.93 -8.49
C ASN A 169 -17.46 -9.21 -8.94
N ALA A 170 -16.86 -8.31 -9.72
CA ALA A 170 -15.48 -8.45 -10.18
C ALA A 170 -14.49 -8.33 -9.01
N PHE A 171 -14.69 -7.32 -8.16
CA PHE A 171 -13.89 -7.09 -6.96
C PHE A 171 -14.01 -8.25 -5.99
N GLU A 172 -15.22 -8.65 -5.61
CA GLU A 172 -15.45 -9.78 -4.71
C GLU A 172 -14.84 -11.07 -5.25
N ARG A 173 -15.03 -11.37 -6.54
CA ARG A 173 -14.50 -12.57 -7.19
C ARG A 173 -12.97 -12.61 -7.17
N PHE A 174 -12.30 -11.46 -7.35
CA PHE A 174 -10.84 -11.39 -7.24
C PHE A 174 -10.40 -11.79 -5.83
N TRP A 175 -10.92 -11.11 -4.80
CA TRP A 175 -10.53 -11.36 -3.41
C TRP A 175 -10.86 -12.79 -2.95
N ARG A 176 -11.96 -13.37 -3.41
CA ARG A 176 -12.32 -14.76 -3.12
C ARG A 176 -11.28 -15.74 -3.66
N LYS A 177 -10.61 -15.42 -4.78
CA LYS A 177 -9.60 -16.27 -5.44
C LYS A 177 -8.18 -16.11 -4.86
N VAL A 178 -7.89 -15.06 -4.11
CA VAL A 178 -6.57 -14.85 -3.50
C VAL A 178 -6.21 -16.06 -2.61
N ARG A 179 -4.98 -16.57 -2.80
CA ARG A 179 -4.40 -17.72 -2.08
C ARG A 179 -2.99 -17.36 -1.64
N VAL A 180 -2.44 -18.13 -0.71
CA VAL A 180 -1.03 -18.01 -0.32
C VAL A 180 -0.14 -18.38 -1.51
N LEU A 181 0.73 -17.46 -1.89
CA LEU A 181 1.80 -17.68 -2.85
C LEU A 181 3.14 -17.45 -2.14
N ASN A 182 4.11 -18.31 -2.40
CA ASN A 182 5.39 -18.30 -1.69
C ASN A 182 6.46 -17.45 -2.40
N LYS A 183 6.29 -17.22 -3.71
CA LYS A 183 7.26 -16.46 -4.51
C LYS A 183 6.75 -15.04 -4.72
N LYS A 184 7.56 -14.04 -4.38
CA LYS A 184 7.25 -12.62 -4.59
C LYS A 184 6.91 -12.32 -6.06
N SER A 185 7.61 -12.96 -7.02
CA SER A 185 7.32 -12.81 -8.45
C SER A 185 5.90 -13.24 -8.83
N ASP A 186 5.39 -14.30 -8.19
CA ASP A 186 4.05 -14.82 -8.46
C ASP A 186 2.98 -13.90 -7.86
N ILE A 187 3.28 -13.29 -6.70
CA ILE A 187 2.39 -12.30 -6.06
C ILE A 187 2.28 -11.06 -6.93
N ILE A 188 3.40 -10.50 -7.39
CA ILE A 188 3.41 -9.35 -8.30
C ILE A 188 2.60 -9.69 -9.57
N LYS A 189 2.89 -10.82 -10.23
CA LYS A 189 2.22 -11.21 -11.47
C LYS A 189 0.72 -11.43 -11.28
N ASN A 190 0.32 -12.24 -10.29
CA ASN A 190 -1.07 -12.70 -10.17
C ASN A 190 -1.95 -11.72 -9.39
N TYR A 191 -1.37 -10.94 -8.47
CA TYR A 191 -2.14 -10.08 -7.60
C TYR A 191 -1.91 -8.60 -7.87
N GLU A 192 -0.68 -8.08 -7.89
CA GLU A 192 -0.45 -6.67 -8.14
C GLU A 192 -0.83 -6.30 -9.60
N VAL A 193 -0.18 -6.93 -10.57
CA VAL A 193 -0.52 -6.76 -12.00
C VAL A 193 -1.91 -7.31 -12.30
N GLY A 194 -2.19 -8.53 -11.82
CA GLY A 194 -3.44 -9.23 -12.09
C GLY A 194 -4.68 -8.53 -11.53
N PHE A 195 -4.60 -7.86 -10.38
CA PHE A 195 -5.71 -7.11 -9.82
C PHE A 195 -6.14 -5.96 -10.73
N THR A 196 -5.18 -5.09 -11.08
CA THR A 196 -5.44 -3.96 -11.98
C THR A 196 -6.02 -4.42 -13.31
N GLN A 197 -5.40 -5.42 -13.95
CA GLN A 197 -5.85 -5.92 -15.25
C GLN A 197 -7.23 -6.59 -15.19
N GLN A 198 -7.55 -7.33 -14.12
CA GLN A 198 -8.87 -7.93 -13.95
C GLN A 198 -9.95 -6.87 -13.73
N MET A 199 -9.67 -5.80 -12.98
CA MET A 199 -10.62 -4.69 -12.81
C MET A 199 -10.86 -3.98 -14.15
N GLN A 200 -9.82 -3.67 -14.91
CA GLN A 200 -9.95 -3.08 -16.26
C GLN A 200 -10.74 -3.99 -17.20
N SER A 201 -10.44 -5.29 -17.23
CA SER A 201 -11.15 -6.27 -18.06
C SER A 201 -12.63 -6.42 -17.68
N ALA A 202 -12.99 -6.09 -16.46
CA ALA A 202 -14.37 -6.03 -16.00
C ALA A 202 -15.08 -4.69 -16.28
N GLY A 203 -14.42 -3.78 -17.02
CA GLY A 203 -14.96 -2.47 -17.37
C GLY A 203 -14.79 -1.39 -16.29
N CYS A 204 -13.98 -1.67 -15.24
CA CYS A 204 -13.74 -0.67 -14.21
C CYS A 204 -12.68 0.35 -14.67
N SER A 205 -12.95 1.62 -14.46
CA SER A 205 -11.98 2.69 -14.70
C SER A 205 -10.87 2.65 -13.63
N VAL A 206 -9.62 2.80 -14.09
CA VAL A 206 -8.42 2.73 -13.26
C VAL A 206 -7.53 3.92 -13.55
N GLU A 207 -7.08 4.63 -12.51
CA GLU A 207 -6.27 5.83 -12.65
C GLU A 207 -5.15 5.90 -11.62
N ALA A 208 -3.99 6.41 -12.04
CA ALA A 208 -2.88 6.77 -11.17
C ALA A 208 -2.83 8.30 -11.02
N LEU A 209 -2.79 8.80 -9.77
CA LEU A 209 -2.72 10.25 -9.51
C LEU A 209 -1.37 10.86 -9.92
N PHE A 210 -0.31 10.06 -9.93
CA PHE A 210 1.04 10.44 -10.33
C PHE A 210 1.54 9.43 -11.37
N PRO A 211 1.06 9.53 -12.63
CA PRO A 211 1.37 8.56 -13.67
C PRO A 211 2.86 8.51 -13.99
N GLN A 212 3.41 7.32 -14.14
CA GLN A 212 4.82 7.12 -14.45
C GLN A 212 5.26 7.85 -15.72
N ARG A 213 4.40 7.91 -16.74
CA ARG A 213 4.71 8.61 -18.00
C ARG A 213 4.89 10.12 -17.80
N VAL A 214 4.05 10.74 -16.97
CA VAL A 214 4.16 12.19 -16.66
C VAL A 214 5.46 12.45 -15.91
N LEU A 215 5.78 11.60 -14.93
CA LEU A 215 7.03 11.71 -14.18
C LEU A 215 8.26 11.49 -15.07
N GLN A 216 8.22 10.51 -15.96
CA GLN A 216 9.29 10.27 -16.94
C GLN A 216 9.53 11.49 -17.83
N GLN A 217 8.46 12.10 -18.38
CA GLN A 217 8.59 13.31 -19.21
C GLN A 217 9.18 14.49 -18.43
N PHE A 218 8.75 14.66 -17.18
CA PHE A 218 9.32 15.67 -16.30
C PHE A 218 10.81 15.43 -16.05
N CYS A 219 11.21 14.20 -15.68
CA CYS A 219 12.63 13.88 -15.45
C CYS A 219 13.48 14.04 -16.73
N LEU A 220 12.94 13.73 -17.91
CA LEU A 220 13.60 13.98 -19.19
C LEU A 220 13.83 15.49 -19.42
N SER A 221 12.90 16.35 -18.99
CA SER A 221 13.07 17.81 -19.12
C SER A 221 14.15 18.41 -18.21
N LEU A 222 14.54 17.70 -17.15
CA LEU A 222 15.64 18.09 -16.27
C LEU A 222 17.03 17.87 -16.91
N GLY A 223 17.12 17.06 -17.96
CA GLY A 223 18.38 16.76 -18.64
C GLY A 223 19.44 16.20 -17.70
N ASN A 224 20.59 16.83 -17.65
CA ASN A 224 21.73 16.41 -16.82
C ASN A 224 21.51 16.60 -15.31
N ASP A 225 20.47 17.32 -14.89
CA ASP A 225 20.15 17.50 -13.48
C ASP A 225 19.43 16.27 -12.90
N PHE A 226 18.93 15.36 -13.76
CA PHE A 226 18.38 14.08 -13.31
C PHE A 226 19.48 13.04 -13.17
N GLN A 227 19.57 12.42 -11.99
CA GLN A 227 20.68 11.53 -11.64
C GLN A 227 20.73 10.21 -12.43
N TYR A 228 19.60 9.73 -12.95
CA TYR A 228 19.46 8.39 -13.56
C TYR A 228 18.93 8.47 -15.02
N PRO A 229 19.58 9.19 -15.94
CA PRO A 229 19.01 9.43 -17.28
C PRO A 229 18.77 8.12 -18.06
N ASP A 230 19.60 7.11 -17.89
CA ASP A 230 19.49 5.83 -18.61
C ASP A 230 18.21 5.07 -18.31
N ILE A 231 17.66 5.20 -17.10
CA ILE A 231 16.41 4.51 -16.76
C ILE A 231 15.21 5.08 -17.50
N LEU A 232 15.30 6.31 -17.98
CA LEU A 232 14.21 6.99 -18.67
C LEU A 232 14.04 6.53 -20.13
N LEU A 233 14.95 5.71 -20.66
CA LEU A 233 14.89 5.20 -22.04
C LEU A 233 13.69 4.29 -22.28
N ASN A 234 13.09 3.76 -21.24
CA ASN A 234 11.88 2.94 -21.33
C ASN A 234 11.03 3.06 -20.05
N LEU A 235 9.83 2.47 -20.03
CA LEU A 235 8.93 2.48 -18.86
C LEU A 235 9.13 1.27 -17.92
N LYS A 236 10.20 0.48 -18.08
CA LYS A 236 10.44 -0.71 -17.25
C LYS A 236 11.30 -0.40 -16.02
N PHE A 237 10.98 0.67 -15.32
CA PHE A 237 11.63 1.05 -14.06
C PHE A 237 10.60 1.40 -13.00
N ASN A 238 11.02 1.37 -11.74
CA ASN A 238 10.14 1.74 -10.64
C ASN A 238 10.31 3.23 -10.32
N ALA A 239 9.40 4.05 -10.82
CA ALA A 239 9.45 5.50 -10.67
C ALA A 239 9.47 5.96 -9.20
N THR A 240 8.78 5.25 -8.31
CA THR A 240 8.75 5.59 -6.88
C THR A 240 10.06 5.31 -6.14
N LEU A 241 11.00 4.63 -6.77
CA LEU A 241 12.33 4.38 -6.23
C LEU A 241 13.38 5.32 -6.83
N TYR A 242 13.38 5.48 -8.15
CA TYR A 242 14.41 6.29 -8.83
C TYR A 242 14.07 7.77 -8.89
N CYS A 243 12.78 8.13 -8.93
CA CYS A 243 12.31 9.51 -9.02
C CYS A 243 11.61 9.96 -7.72
N TRP A 244 11.97 9.37 -6.57
CA TRP A 244 11.34 9.70 -5.29
C TRP A 244 11.50 11.18 -4.92
N TYR A 245 12.66 11.76 -5.23
CA TYR A 245 12.94 13.17 -4.94
C TYR A 245 12.07 14.10 -5.77
N GLU A 246 11.98 13.86 -7.07
CA GLU A 246 11.16 14.62 -8.00
C GLU A 246 9.67 14.53 -7.61
N LEU A 247 9.19 13.33 -7.28
CA LEU A 247 7.84 13.12 -6.77
C LEU A 247 7.55 13.99 -5.54
N VAL A 248 8.41 13.94 -4.54
CA VAL A 248 8.22 14.68 -3.29
C VAL A 248 8.35 16.18 -3.50
N HIS A 249 9.35 16.62 -4.29
CA HIS A 249 9.70 18.02 -4.40
C HIS A 249 8.83 18.78 -5.39
N PHE A 250 8.50 18.20 -6.54
CA PHE A 250 7.80 18.88 -7.63
C PHE A 250 6.33 18.48 -7.78
N PHE A 251 5.91 17.32 -7.26
CA PHE A 251 4.55 16.81 -7.43
C PHE A 251 3.72 16.80 -6.15
N ASP A 252 4.23 17.34 -5.04
CA ASP A 252 3.58 17.30 -3.73
C ASP A 252 3.24 15.89 -3.24
N TYR A 253 4.06 14.93 -3.64
CA TYR A 253 3.88 13.54 -3.26
C TYR A 253 4.15 13.34 -1.77
N PRO A 254 3.21 12.73 -1.00
CA PRO A 254 3.32 12.74 0.46
C PRO A 254 4.10 11.56 1.06
N PHE A 255 4.66 10.68 0.24
CA PHE A 255 5.31 9.46 0.72
C PHE A 255 6.67 9.21 0.08
N VAL A 256 7.49 8.40 0.74
CA VAL A 256 8.71 7.81 0.16
C VAL A 256 8.68 6.31 0.38
N LYS A 257 9.07 5.51 -0.61
CA LYS A 257 9.19 4.06 -0.40
C LYS A 257 10.29 3.73 0.61
N ALA A 258 9.99 2.88 1.58
CA ALA A 258 10.94 2.42 2.58
C ALA A 258 12.20 1.75 1.96
N ALA A 259 12.09 1.21 0.75
CA ALA A 259 13.21 0.65 0.00
C ALA A 259 14.27 1.69 -0.38
N VAL A 260 13.93 2.98 -0.48
CA VAL A 260 14.89 4.07 -0.74
C VAL A 260 15.90 4.18 0.40
N LEU A 261 15.46 3.97 1.66
CA LEU A 261 16.37 3.97 2.81
C LEU A 261 17.25 2.72 2.90
N ARG A 262 16.78 1.59 2.36
CA ARG A 262 17.43 0.28 2.52
C ARG A 262 18.47 -0.03 1.46
N HIS A 263 18.42 0.63 0.30
CA HIS A 263 19.26 0.30 -0.85
C HIS A 263 19.97 1.53 -1.40
N ASP A 264 21.29 1.52 -1.35
CA ASP A 264 22.14 2.64 -1.79
C ASP A 264 21.93 3.04 -3.26
N CYS A 265 21.54 2.09 -4.11
CA CYS A 265 21.28 2.36 -5.52
C CYS A 265 20.12 3.35 -5.78
N TYR A 266 19.25 3.59 -4.78
CA TYR A 266 18.16 4.59 -4.88
C TYR A 266 18.49 5.90 -4.15
N ARG A 267 19.66 5.97 -3.48
CA ARG A 267 20.12 7.17 -2.81
C ARG A 267 20.59 8.18 -3.83
N SER A 268 19.76 9.17 -4.10
CA SER A 268 20.12 10.31 -4.93
C SER A 268 21.07 11.26 -4.18
N GLN A 269 21.68 12.20 -4.90
CA GLN A 269 22.40 13.34 -4.32
C GLN A 269 21.57 14.15 -3.30
N HIS A 270 20.23 13.95 -3.30
CA HIS A 270 19.31 14.61 -2.39
C HIS A 270 18.98 13.78 -1.12
N TYR A 271 19.66 12.64 -0.92
CA TYR A 271 19.36 11.73 0.18
C TYR A 271 19.43 12.38 1.56
N ALA A 272 20.40 13.28 1.77
CA ALA A 272 20.52 14.02 3.04
C ALA A 272 19.27 14.86 3.36
N LYS A 273 18.51 15.32 2.34
CA LYS A 273 17.24 16.02 2.53
C LYS A 273 16.13 15.10 2.99
N LEU A 274 16.19 13.81 2.64
CA LEU A 274 15.21 12.82 3.04
C LEU A 274 15.23 12.59 4.56
N ASP A 275 16.40 12.46 5.15
CA ASP A 275 16.54 12.29 6.60
C ASP A 275 15.91 13.47 7.36
N ALA A 276 16.16 14.71 6.90
CA ALA A 276 15.56 15.90 7.48
C ALA A 276 14.02 15.92 7.34
N MET A 277 13.49 15.48 6.19
CA MET A 277 12.04 15.40 5.96
C MET A 277 11.40 14.35 6.87
N LEU A 278 12.01 13.18 7.00
CA LEU A 278 11.49 12.09 7.83
C LEU A 278 11.58 12.42 9.33
N ALA A 279 12.68 13.03 9.78
CA ALA A 279 12.83 13.49 11.17
C ALA A 279 11.75 14.53 11.55
N SER A 280 11.34 15.39 10.62
CA SER A 280 10.26 16.36 10.85
C SER A 280 8.89 15.69 11.09
N VAL A 281 8.71 14.47 10.61
CA VAL A 281 7.49 13.66 10.81
C VAL A 281 7.48 13.06 12.22
N GLU A 282 8.64 12.59 12.71
CA GLU A 282 8.77 11.99 14.03
C GLU A 282 8.55 13.01 15.17
N GLN A 283 8.87 14.30 14.94
CA GLN A 283 8.69 15.39 15.92
C GLN A 283 7.24 15.90 16.01
N LYS A 284 6.38 15.61 15.02
CA LYS A 284 4.99 16.10 14.95
C LYS A 284 3.94 15.07 15.42
N GLY A 285 4.35 13.87 15.73
CA GLY A 285 3.50 12.75 16.22
C GLY A 285 3.48 12.68 17.74
#